data_1f1c195c097172950452e6d344cdbd53
#
_entry.id   1f1c195c097172950452e6d344cdbd53
#
_cell.length_a   1.000
_cell.length_b   1.000
_cell.length_c   1.000
_cell.angle_alpha   90.00
_cell.angle_beta   90.00
_cell.angle_gamma   90.00
#
_symmetry.space_group_name_H-M   'P 1'
#
loop_
_entity.id
_entity.type
_entity.pdbx_description
1 polymer ?
#
loop_
_entity_poly.entity_id
_entity_poly.type
_entity_poly.pdbx_seq_one_letter_code
_entity_poly.pdbx_strand_id
1 'polypeptide(L)'
;MKRSFYLKIFLFVVLLFSSALADAAEVYYLGGPQGSSQEAAVNPSYSLKQRFQDLFSSLSSIRKDPEASGSISGHLSQTVVHNDIGGNREKSYLKPGVNYITDLNFSIQEKLHADYNFTGQWFLRKTDDPRVESRRDVRLKQVDLQVANERNLYQFGDFYGSFSQFVLGSSLEGFNMDINPTDDQHYQIVIARRNEADTVANSFQRNVFGFKADRYLFKGSDLFSDFRIGVQAASSQDDSASLPDNHTAKDLRNTVFGLDGEIVFKQGLSIQYEYAGSAYVEDEDASEKTTTYANAFRFQPSMRLGKANVRYLYYYAQPKFYTDAGSSMSDKIQNQVSLDYRFSDRVNVTVSENYYWDHLKGSSRTKRTFNDEKYMTWNLLPLASRRSFNLRPYVNYQVRNSDDPGNSAESTTLTGGFDISDRLNAHTNWGVGYECRSFIDRVTRSNSEIFHRIRFNWAQDMMLWARRLYYAITPNVDIRHRKGNDNKDVTVGAGFNVQYDLFQRVFLRMGNTLADTNSASPSGDYVNNRGFWEVDFLVDKERSAHFIIRGERNNYTAENGAQSYKEQRVIAKFEVNF
;
A
#
# COMPACT_ATOMS: atom_id res chain seq x y z
N MET A 1 -5.82 27.76 34.77
CA MET A 1 -4.62 27.53 33.94
C MET A 1 -4.90 26.64 32.71
N LYS A 2 -5.69 25.57 32.79
CA LYS A 2 -5.94 24.65 31.65
C LYS A 2 -6.54 25.32 30.38
N ARG A 3 -7.47 26.25 30.49
CA ARG A 3 -8.03 26.96 29.31
C ARG A 3 -7.02 27.77 28.48
N SER A 4 -5.94 28.24 29.10
CA SER A 4 -4.90 29.01 28.42
C SER A 4 -4.00 28.14 27.53
N PHE A 5 -3.84 26.85 27.86
CA PHE A 5 -3.01 25.89 27.12
C PHE A 5 -3.68 25.48 25.79
N TYR A 6 -4.97 25.12 25.84
CA TYR A 6 -5.74 24.77 24.64
C TYR A 6 -5.84 25.92 23.64
N LEU A 7 -6.02 27.13 24.17
CA LEU A 7 -6.05 28.34 23.34
C LEU A 7 -4.71 28.57 22.65
N LYS A 8 -3.58 28.25 23.32
CA LYS A 8 -2.23 28.38 22.74
C LYS A 8 -1.95 27.33 21.67
N ILE A 9 -2.36 26.06 21.86
CA ILE A 9 -2.25 25.02 20.83
C ILE A 9 -3.19 25.33 19.67
N PHE A 10 -4.44 25.72 19.92
CA PHE A 10 -5.38 26.12 18.89
C PHE A 10 -4.89 27.36 18.11
N LEU A 11 -4.40 28.39 18.81
CA LEU A 11 -3.76 29.55 18.18
C LEU A 11 -2.48 29.19 17.42
N PHE A 12 -1.70 28.26 17.90
CA PHE A 12 -0.48 27.78 17.23
C PHE A 12 -0.81 26.98 15.95
N VAL A 13 -1.78 26.09 16.01
CA VAL A 13 -2.30 25.37 14.83
C VAL A 13 -2.92 26.36 13.85
N VAL A 14 -3.73 27.31 14.32
CA VAL A 14 -4.32 28.37 13.48
C VAL A 14 -3.26 29.31 12.91
N LEU A 15 -2.19 29.63 13.64
CA LEU A 15 -1.07 30.44 13.14
C LEU A 15 -0.19 29.69 12.13
N LEU A 16 0.02 28.38 12.29
CA LEU A 16 0.63 27.54 11.26
C LEU A 16 -0.22 27.46 10.00
N PHE A 17 -1.54 27.31 10.15
CA PHE A 17 -2.47 27.33 9.03
C PHE A 17 -2.62 28.72 8.41
N SER A 18 -2.63 29.78 9.19
CA SER A 18 -2.76 31.16 8.67
C SER A 18 -1.50 31.62 7.94
N SER A 19 -0.30 31.17 8.34
CA SER A 19 0.92 31.46 7.57
C SER A 19 0.98 30.65 6.26
N ALA A 20 0.53 29.41 6.25
CA ALA A 20 0.41 28.61 5.03
C ALA A 20 -0.72 29.08 4.11
N LEU A 21 -1.81 29.60 4.69
CA LEU A 21 -2.93 30.21 3.94
C LEU A 21 -2.59 31.63 3.47
N ALA A 22 -1.78 32.40 4.20
CA ALA A 22 -1.33 33.71 3.76
C ALA A 22 -0.38 33.60 2.55
N ASP A 23 0.55 32.62 2.57
CA ASP A 23 1.41 32.34 1.42
C ASP A 23 0.60 31.81 0.20
N ALA A 24 -0.49 31.06 0.43
CA ALA A 24 -1.41 30.62 -0.62
C ALA A 24 -2.31 31.77 -1.14
N ALA A 25 -2.69 32.72 -0.29
CA ALA A 25 -3.52 33.87 -0.69
C ALA A 25 -2.71 34.90 -1.50
N GLU A 26 -1.41 35.06 -1.28
CA GLU A 26 -0.54 35.93 -2.08
C GLU A 26 -0.41 35.44 -3.54
N VAL A 27 -0.53 34.14 -3.81
CA VAL A 27 -0.48 33.59 -5.17
C VAL A 27 -1.77 33.83 -5.96
N TYR A 28 -2.90 34.06 -5.30
CA TYR A 28 -4.20 34.31 -5.98
C TYR A 28 -4.50 35.79 -6.28
N TYR A 29 -3.67 36.76 -5.85
CA TYR A 29 -3.94 38.18 -6.01
C TYR A 29 -3.05 38.92 -7.02
N LEU A 30 -2.33 38.24 -7.88
CA LEU A 30 -1.52 38.88 -8.95
C LEU A 30 -2.22 38.84 -10.31
N GLY A 31 -3.43 39.35 -10.38
CA GLY A 31 -4.19 39.47 -11.63
C GLY A 31 -5.19 40.64 -11.65
N GLY A 32 -4.84 41.84 -11.14
CA GLY A 32 -5.68 43.03 -11.22
C GLY A 32 -4.82 44.30 -11.37
N PRO A 33 -5.36 45.38 -12.03
CA PRO A 33 -4.56 46.52 -12.52
C PRO A 33 -4.04 47.42 -11.40
N GLN A 34 -2.85 47.92 -11.64
CA GLN A 34 -2.06 48.84 -10.81
C GLN A 34 -2.84 49.94 -10.13
N GLY A 35 -2.84 49.96 -8.82
CA GLY A 35 -3.20 51.10 -7.98
C GLY A 35 -2.22 51.18 -6.80
N SER A 36 -1.50 52.30 -6.73
CA SER A 36 -0.51 52.64 -5.72
C SER A 36 -1.03 52.51 -4.28
N SER A 37 -0.39 51.73 -3.42
CA SER A 37 -0.49 51.85 -1.98
C SER A 37 0.75 51.28 -1.26
N GLN A 38 1.18 52.05 -0.30
CA GLN A 38 2.32 51.94 0.61
C GLN A 38 2.62 50.53 1.12
N GLU A 39 3.89 50.14 0.97
CA GLU A 39 4.52 48.97 1.59
C GLU A 39 4.47 49.09 3.12
N ALA A 40 3.73 48.21 3.77
CA ALA A 40 3.93 47.91 5.17
C ALA A 40 5.11 46.94 5.28
N ALA A 41 6.23 47.43 5.82
CA ALA A 41 7.45 46.66 6.02
C ALA A 41 7.21 45.47 6.94
N VAL A 42 7.06 44.27 6.39
CA VAL A 42 7.16 43.01 7.12
C VAL A 42 8.64 42.74 7.41
N ASN A 43 8.97 42.66 8.67
CA ASN A 43 10.32 42.47 9.18
C ASN A 43 10.87 41.06 8.78
N PRO A 44 11.86 40.92 7.90
CA PRO A 44 12.18 39.63 7.27
C PRO A 44 13.26 38.83 8.00
N SER A 45 13.41 38.92 9.31
CA SER A 45 14.59 38.40 9.99
C SER A 45 14.39 37.30 11.05
N TYR A 46 13.28 36.57 11.00
CA TYR A 46 13.24 35.29 11.73
C TYR A 46 13.64 34.15 10.82
N SER A 47 14.92 33.72 10.93
CA SER A 47 15.40 32.58 10.17
C SER A 47 14.59 31.33 10.52
N LEU A 48 14.36 30.46 9.55
CA LEU A 48 13.68 29.16 9.75
C LEU A 48 14.33 28.39 10.94
N LYS A 49 15.64 28.54 11.11
CA LYS A 49 16.43 27.99 12.22
C LYS A 49 15.99 28.52 13.60
N GLN A 50 15.70 29.80 13.72
CA GLN A 50 15.20 30.39 14.97
C GLN A 50 13.80 29.94 15.30
N ARG A 51 12.92 29.89 14.30
CA ARG A 51 11.56 29.34 14.46
C ARG A 51 11.56 27.88 14.90
N PHE A 52 12.48 27.07 14.36
CA PHE A 52 12.67 25.68 14.80
C PHE A 52 13.25 25.60 16.22
N GLN A 53 14.22 26.44 16.58
CA GLN A 53 14.78 26.46 17.94
C GLN A 53 13.72 26.88 18.97
N ASP A 54 12.89 27.86 18.65
CA ASP A 54 11.81 28.30 19.54
C ASP A 54 10.72 27.25 19.67
N LEU A 55 10.41 26.54 18.57
CA LEU A 55 9.50 25.39 18.56
C LEU A 55 10.05 24.24 19.42
N PHE A 56 11.31 23.87 19.24
CA PHE A 56 11.95 22.81 20.02
C PHE A 56 12.10 23.17 21.51
N SER A 57 12.36 24.40 21.82
CA SER A 57 12.44 24.85 23.21
C SER A 57 11.08 24.86 23.90
N SER A 58 10.02 25.25 23.18
CA SER A 58 8.64 25.17 23.69
C SER A 58 8.12 23.75 23.81
N LEU A 59 8.43 22.86 22.85
CA LEU A 59 8.10 21.44 22.90
C LEU A 59 8.86 20.72 24.03
N SER A 60 10.12 21.06 24.26
CA SER A 60 10.91 20.50 25.37
C SER A 60 10.42 20.96 26.76
N SER A 61 9.79 22.12 26.85
CA SER A 61 9.19 22.60 28.10
C SER A 61 7.89 21.88 28.45
N ILE A 62 7.13 21.42 27.44
CA ILE A 62 5.88 20.67 27.62
C ILE A 62 6.16 19.28 28.22
N ARG A 63 7.27 18.64 27.84
CA ARG A 63 7.67 17.31 28.33
C ARG A 63 8.10 17.31 29.82
N LYS A 64 8.33 18.46 30.42
CA LYS A 64 8.79 18.57 31.82
C LYS A 64 7.67 18.69 32.86
N ASP A 65 6.41 18.74 32.41
CA ASP A 65 5.27 18.75 33.32
C ASP A 65 4.78 17.31 33.59
N PRO A 66 5.12 16.71 34.74
CA PRO A 66 4.71 15.34 35.06
C PRO A 66 3.20 15.18 35.29
N GLU A 67 2.44 16.28 35.36
CA GLU A 67 0.98 16.26 35.47
C GLU A 67 0.28 16.43 34.13
N ALA A 68 1.00 16.64 33.03
CA ALA A 68 0.40 16.73 31.70
C ALA A 68 -0.15 15.36 31.27
N SER A 69 -1.46 15.30 31.05
CA SER A 69 -2.17 14.08 30.61
C SER A 69 -1.93 13.72 29.13
N GLY A 70 -1.02 14.42 28.45
CA GLY A 70 -0.76 14.28 27.03
C GLY A 70 0.69 13.92 26.70
N SER A 71 0.89 13.36 25.51
CA SER A 71 2.22 13.10 24.95
C SER A 71 2.36 13.73 23.56
N ILE A 72 3.57 14.23 23.29
CA ILE A 72 3.98 14.68 21.96
C ILE A 72 5.12 13.78 21.53
N SER A 73 5.01 13.25 20.33
CA SER A 73 6.08 12.48 19.71
C SER A 73 6.24 12.91 18.26
N GLY A 74 7.43 12.73 17.73
CA GLY A 74 7.67 13.09 16.34
C GLY A 74 8.92 12.43 15.79
N HIS A 75 9.04 12.52 14.48
CA HIS A 75 10.18 12.04 13.71
C HIS A 75 10.54 13.11 12.67
N LEU A 76 11.75 13.63 12.77
CA LEU A 76 12.36 14.52 11.78
C LEU A 76 13.41 13.74 11.00
N SER A 77 13.32 13.77 9.68
CA SER A 77 14.31 13.20 8.77
C SER A 77 14.75 14.26 7.78
N GLN A 78 16.05 14.49 7.70
CA GLN A 78 16.66 15.33 6.68
C GLN A 78 17.64 14.49 5.86
N THR A 79 17.39 14.39 4.56
CA THR A 79 18.17 13.58 3.62
C THR A 79 18.76 14.49 2.54
N VAL A 80 20.05 14.37 2.31
CA VAL A 80 20.75 14.97 1.18
C VAL A 80 21.24 13.82 0.29
N VAL A 81 20.92 13.88 -0.99
CA VAL A 81 21.27 12.83 -1.94
C VAL A 81 22.06 13.44 -3.09
N HIS A 82 23.22 12.89 -3.37
CA HIS A 82 23.97 13.18 -4.60
C HIS A 82 23.86 11.98 -5.55
N ASN A 83 23.35 12.23 -6.76
CA ASN A 83 23.20 11.22 -7.80
C ASN A 83 24.15 11.52 -8.96
N ASP A 84 24.95 10.53 -9.34
CA ASP A 84 25.75 10.54 -10.56
C ASP A 84 25.26 9.44 -11.52
N ILE A 85 25.01 9.82 -12.79
CA ILE A 85 24.42 8.92 -13.78
C ILE A 85 25.29 8.94 -15.02
N GLY A 86 25.88 7.78 -15.33
CA GLY A 86 26.66 7.52 -16.52
C GLY A 86 25.92 6.62 -17.53
N GLY A 87 26.35 6.64 -18.78
CA GLY A 87 25.74 5.85 -19.86
C GLY A 87 24.41 6.42 -20.34
N ASN A 88 23.44 5.54 -20.62
CA ASN A 88 22.12 5.97 -21.10
C ASN A 88 21.27 6.56 -19.97
N ARG A 89 21.29 7.88 -19.84
CA ARG A 89 20.59 8.61 -18.77
C ARG A 89 19.07 8.50 -18.83
N GLU A 90 18.50 8.25 -19.99
CA GLU A 90 17.04 8.11 -20.17
C GLU A 90 16.48 6.83 -19.51
N LYS A 91 17.34 5.86 -19.25
CA LYS A 91 16.99 4.62 -18.55
C LYS A 91 17.03 4.76 -17.02
N SER A 92 17.60 5.83 -16.51
CA SER A 92 17.65 6.11 -15.08
C SER A 92 16.44 6.90 -14.62
N TYR A 93 15.86 6.48 -13.51
CA TYR A 93 14.80 7.21 -12.81
C TYR A 93 15.35 8.26 -11.84
N LEU A 94 16.67 8.35 -11.67
CA LEU A 94 17.29 9.30 -10.74
C LEU A 94 17.44 10.68 -11.40
N LYS A 95 17.27 11.72 -10.59
CA LYS A 95 17.63 13.09 -10.99
C LYS A 95 19.11 13.31 -10.68
N PRO A 96 19.96 13.64 -11.66
CA PRO A 96 21.37 13.89 -11.43
C PRO A 96 21.60 15.13 -10.56
N GLY A 97 22.74 15.13 -9.85
CA GLY A 97 23.15 16.22 -8.99
C GLY A 97 22.70 16.05 -7.53
N VAL A 98 22.78 17.14 -6.78
CA VAL A 98 22.41 17.16 -5.36
C VAL A 98 20.95 17.49 -5.19
N ASN A 99 20.24 16.69 -4.40
CA ASN A 99 18.84 16.89 -4.07
C ASN A 99 18.68 16.75 -2.54
N TYR A 100 17.65 17.37 -1.98
CA TYR A 100 17.33 17.24 -0.56
C TYR A 100 15.86 16.88 -0.33
N ILE A 101 15.60 16.16 0.75
CA ILE A 101 14.26 15.83 1.25
C ILE A 101 14.26 16.06 2.75
N THR A 102 13.33 16.86 3.23
CA THR A 102 13.08 17.05 4.66
C THR A 102 11.67 16.60 4.96
N ASP A 103 11.54 15.62 5.84
CA ASP A 103 10.28 15.05 6.31
C ASP A 103 10.14 15.30 7.81
N LEU A 104 8.98 15.81 8.20
CA LEU A 104 8.59 15.98 9.59
C LEU A 104 7.26 15.30 9.83
N ASN A 105 7.27 14.23 10.60
CA ASN A 105 6.08 13.60 11.15
C ASN A 105 5.99 13.97 12.63
N PHE A 106 4.84 14.38 13.09
CA PHE A 106 4.62 14.54 14.52
C PHE A 106 3.20 14.16 14.90
N SER A 107 3.03 13.69 16.12
CA SER A 107 1.76 13.33 16.71
C SER A 107 1.60 13.93 18.10
N ILE A 108 0.36 14.26 18.39
CA ILE A 108 -0.06 14.73 19.73
C ILE A 108 -1.14 13.77 20.19
N GLN A 109 -1.01 13.29 21.42
CA GLN A 109 -2.05 12.50 22.09
C GLN A 109 -2.39 13.18 23.40
N GLU A 110 -3.66 13.35 23.66
CA GLU A 110 -4.15 13.98 24.90
C GLU A 110 -5.44 13.34 25.36
N LYS A 111 -5.55 13.13 26.67
CA LYS A 111 -6.80 12.70 27.28
C LYS A 111 -7.69 13.94 27.50
N LEU A 112 -8.83 13.97 26.82
CA LEU A 112 -9.85 14.99 27.00
C LEU A 112 -10.79 14.66 28.17
N HIS A 113 -11.76 15.52 28.43
CA HIS A 113 -12.80 15.26 29.43
C HIS A 113 -13.76 14.16 28.94
N ALA A 114 -14.39 13.43 29.90
CA ALA A 114 -15.39 12.40 29.63
C ALA A 114 -14.89 11.20 28.81
N ASP A 115 -13.70 10.68 29.14
CA ASP A 115 -13.09 9.48 28.53
C ASP A 115 -12.73 9.56 27.05
N TYR A 116 -12.85 10.75 26.44
CA TYR A 116 -12.37 10.98 25.08
C TYR A 116 -10.85 11.20 25.06
N ASN A 117 -10.21 10.61 24.05
CA ASN A 117 -8.82 10.84 23.71
C ASN A 117 -8.76 11.63 22.40
N PHE A 118 -7.91 12.65 22.38
CA PHE A 118 -7.52 13.35 21.16
C PHE A 118 -6.22 12.76 20.64
N THR A 119 -6.16 12.49 19.33
CA THR A 119 -4.94 12.15 18.62
C THR A 119 -4.86 13.01 17.36
N GLY A 120 -3.75 13.72 17.20
CA GLY A 120 -3.47 14.48 15.98
C GLY A 120 -2.17 13.98 15.37
N GLN A 121 -2.15 13.79 14.06
CA GLN A 121 -0.96 13.39 13.30
C GLN A 121 -0.80 14.29 12.09
N TRP A 122 0.45 14.70 11.81
CA TRP A 122 0.80 15.57 10.69
C TRP A 122 2.04 15.06 10.00
N PHE A 123 2.03 15.12 8.69
CA PHE A 123 3.18 14.86 7.86
C PHE A 123 3.46 16.04 6.94
N LEU A 124 4.63 16.66 7.12
CA LEU A 124 5.13 17.73 6.27
C LEU A 124 6.35 17.27 5.49
N ARG A 125 6.43 17.67 4.25
CA ARG A 125 7.56 17.40 3.35
C ARG A 125 8.02 18.66 2.66
N LYS A 126 9.34 18.80 2.51
CA LYS A 126 9.98 19.77 1.63
C LYS A 126 11.07 19.06 0.83
N THR A 127 11.07 19.25 -0.48
CA THR A 127 12.11 18.69 -1.37
C THR A 127 12.34 19.60 -2.57
N ASP A 128 13.51 19.51 -3.15
CA ASP A 128 13.83 20.12 -4.45
C ASP A 128 13.80 19.10 -5.61
N ASP A 129 13.51 17.82 -5.33
CA ASP A 129 13.35 16.79 -6.34
C ASP A 129 11.91 16.79 -6.90
N PRO A 130 11.69 17.28 -8.14
CA PRO A 130 10.36 17.36 -8.74
C PRO A 130 9.72 16.00 -9.03
N ARG A 131 10.46 14.88 -8.90
CA ARG A 131 9.92 13.53 -9.03
C ARG A 131 9.34 13.01 -7.72
N VAL A 132 9.79 13.58 -6.59
CA VAL A 132 9.25 13.30 -5.26
C VAL A 132 8.06 14.22 -4.98
N GLU A 133 8.17 15.48 -5.38
CA GLU A 133 7.14 16.48 -5.22
C GLU A 133 7.26 17.56 -6.32
N SER A 134 6.17 17.86 -6.99
CA SER A 134 6.15 18.82 -8.10
C SER A 134 6.41 20.27 -7.67
N ARG A 135 6.11 20.62 -6.43
CA ARG A 135 6.34 21.95 -5.85
C ARG A 135 7.49 21.92 -4.86
N ARG A 136 8.21 23.04 -4.74
CA ARG A 136 9.43 23.17 -3.91
C ARG A 136 9.17 23.72 -2.50
N ASP A 137 7.95 24.09 -2.20
CA ASP A 137 7.52 24.64 -0.90
C ASP A 137 7.37 23.53 0.14
N VAL A 138 7.17 23.93 1.38
CA VAL A 138 6.78 23.01 2.45
C VAL A 138 5.34 22.56 2.18
N ARG A 139 5.13 21.26 2.05
CA ARG A 139 3.83 20.68 1.83
C ARG A 139 3.35 19.91 3.05
N LEU A 140 2.12 20.18 3.40
CA LEU A 140 1.37 19.33 4.30
C LEU A 140 0.87 18.14 3.46
N LYS A 141 1.40 16.95 3.75
CA LYS A 141 1.13 15.73 2.97
C LYS A 141 0.03 14.90 3.59
N GLN A 142 -0.14 15.02 4.90
CA GLN A 142 -1.16 14.30 5.64
C GLN A 142 -1.52 15.05 6.91
N VAL A 143 -2.81 15.04 7.21
CA VAL A 143 -3.38 15.48 8.50
C VAL A 143 -4.40 14.46 8.93
N ASP A 144 -4.28 13.92 10.14
CA ASP A 144 -5.29 13.06 10.74
C ASP A 144 -5.54 13.55 12.18
N LEU A 145 -6.75 14.03 12.43
CA LEU A 145 -7.19 14.51 13.73
C LEU A 145 -8.35 13.63 14.21
N GLN A 146 -8.18 12.98 15.34
CA GLN A 146 -9.16 12.06 15.88
C GLN A 146 -9.56 12.48 17.30
N VAL A 147 -10.86 12.41 17.57
CA VAL A 147 -11.43 12.46 18.92
C VAL A 147 -12.22 11.19 19.11
N ALA A 148 -11.75 10.32 20.01
CA ALA A 148 -12.33 8.99 20.18
C ALA A 148 -12.51 8.60 21.63
N ASN A 149 -13.53 7.78 21.90
CA ASN A 149 -13.68 6.99 23.11
C ASN A 149 -13.98 5.51 22.74
N GLU A 150 -14.36 4.69 23.70
CA GLU A 150 -14.66 3.27 23.45
C GLU A 150 -15.80 3.04 22.44
N ARG A 151 -16.70 4.03 22.22
CA ARG A 151 -17.90 3.90 21.40
C ARG A 151 -17.94 4.81 20.19
N ASN A 152 -17.22 5.93 20.21
CA ASN A 152 -17.35 6.96 19.20
C ASN A 152 -15.99 7.38 18.68
N LEU A 153 -15.90 7.59 17.38
CA LEU A 153 -14.75 8.16 16.68
C LEU A 153 -15.22 9.33 15.81
N TYR A 154 -14.60 10.47 15.99
CA TYR A 154 -14.73 11.65 15.13
C TYR A 154 -13.36 11.92 14.53
N GLN A 155 -13.26 11.92 13.21
CA GLN A 155 -11.99 12.05 12.49
C GLN A 155 -12.08 13.14 11.44
N PHE A 156 -11.04 13.97 11.34
CA PHE A 156 -10.90 15.06 10.38
C PHE A 156 -9.55 14.95 9.68
N GLY A 157 -9.52 15.24 8.38
CA GLY A 157 -8.32 15.19 7.55
C GLY A 157 -8.25 13.90 6.76
N ASP A 158 -7.07 13.29 6.70
CA ASP A 158 -6.81 12.09 5.90
C ASP A 158 -7.19 10.82 6.66
N PHE A 159 -8.06 10.02 6.08
CA PHE A 159 -8.46 8.74 6.64
C PHE A 159 -8.81 7.72 5.55
N TYR A 160 -8.90 6.46 5.94
CA TYR A 160 -9.44 5.41 5.09
C TYR A 160 -10.90 5.15 5.45
N GLY A 161 -11.83 5.55 4.57
CA GLY A 161 -13.25 5.27 4.71
C GLY A 161 -13.56 3.83 4.28
N SER A 162 -14.25 3.06 5.13
CA SER A 162 -14.60 1.67 4.82
C SER A 162 -15.98 1.32 5.32
N PHE A 163 -16.89 0.99 4.41
CA PHE A 163 -18.22 0.44 4.71
C PHE A 163 -18.27 -1.05 4.36
N SER A 164 -18.20 -1.32 3.07
CA SER A 164 -18.15 -2.66 2.50
C SER A 164 -17.35 -2.64 1.20
N GLN A 165 -17.12 -3.81 0.60
CA GLN A 165 -16.33 -3.91 -0.62
C GLN A 165 -16.90 -3.08 -1.77
N PHE A 166 -18.23 -3.10 -1.97
CA PHE A 166 -18.84 -2.46 -3.13
C PHE A 166 -19.17 -0.98 -2.93
N VAL A 167 -19.36 -0.52 -1.69
CA VAL A 167 -19.92 0.81 -1.44
C VAL A 167 -18.86 1.84 -1.15
N LEU A 168 -17.98 1.62 -0.16
CA LEU A 168 -16.92 2.54 0.20
C LEU A 168 -15.71 1.78 0.74
N GLY A 169 -14.54 2.01 0.13
CA GLY A 169 -13.26 1.45 0.53
C GLY A 169 -12.12 2.25 -0.12
N SER A 170 -11.89 3.49 0.32
CA SER A 170 -10.92 4.39 -0.27
C SER A 170 -10.29 5.36 0.73
N SER A 171 -9.10 5.87 0.37
CA SER A 171 -8.47 6.98 1.09
C SER A 171 -9.20 8.27 0.76
N LEU A 172 -9.49 9.05 1.79
CA LEU A 172 -10.34 10.24 1.75
C LEU A 172 -9.74 11.34 2.60
N GLU A 173 -10.06 12.58 2.27
CA GLU A 173 -9.75 13.76 3.08
C GLU A 173 -11.04 14.49 3.42
N GLY A 174 -11.36 14.63 4.71
CA GLY A 174 -12.61 15.27 5.14
C GLY A 174 -12.99 14.93 6.55
N PHE A 175 -14.25 14.54 6.74
CA PHE A 175 -14.85 14.22 8.02
C PHE A 175 -15.41 12.80 8.02
N ASN A 176 -15.08 12.02 9.05
CA ASN A 176 -15.64 10.72 9.36
C ASN A 176 -16.20 10.74 10.79
N MET A 177 -17.42 10.29 10.95
CA MET A 177 -18.07 10.07 12.23
C MET A 177 -18.50 8.60 12.31
N ASP A 178 -18.02 7.91 13.32
CA ASP A 178 -18.35 6.52 13.62
C ASP A 178 -18.84 6.44 15.06
N ILE A 179 -20.09 6.04 15.27
CA ILE A 179 -20.75 6.03 16.57
C ILE A 179 -21.48 4.72 16.85
N ASN A 180 -21.31 4.23 18.07
CA ASN A 180 -21.99 3.05 18.60
C ASN A 180 -22.87 3.45 19.81
N PRO A 181 -24.10 3.94 19.59
CA PRO A 181 -24.96 4.41 20.70
C PRO A 181 -25.24 3.30 21.70
N THR A 182 -25.36 2.07 21.21
CA THR A 182 -25.53 0.85 21.98
C THR A 182 -24.61 -0.25 21.42
N ASP A 183 -24.45 -1.36 22.15
CA ASP A 183 -23.62 -2.48 21.68
C ASP A 183 -24.21 -3.24 20.48
N ASP A 184 -25.44 -2.90 20.07
CA ASP A 184 -26.16 -3.53 18.96
C ASP A 184 -26.42 -2.57 17.78
N GLN A 185 -25.97 -1.33 17.85
CA GLN A 185 -26.18 -0.31 16.84
C GLN A 185 -24.86 0.38 16.51
N HIS A 186 -24.58 0.52 15.22
CA HIS A 186 -23.43 1.23 14.68
C HIS A 186 -23.87 2.13 13.53
N TYR A 187 -23.41 3.37 13.54
CA TYR A 187 -23.66 4.34 12.50
C TYR A 187 -22.35 5.00 12.07
N GLN A 188 -22.19 5.18 10.76
CA GLN A 188 -21.05 5.87 10.22
C GLN A 188 -21.48 6.87 9.17
N ILE A 189 -20.91 8.09 9.20
CA ILE A 189 -21.13 9.15 8.23
C ILE A 189 -19.77 9.63 7.72
N VAL A 190 -19.64 9.75 6.42
CA VAL A 190 -18.45 10.24 5.74
C VAL A 190 -18.85 11.43 4.85
N ILE A 191 -18.12 12.54 4.99
CA ILE A 191 -18.20 13.73 4.13
C ILE A 191 -16.78 14.12 3.77
N ALA A 192 -16.34 13.84 2.55
CA ALA A 192 -14.93 13.94 2.22
C ALA A 192 -14.71 14.20 0.73
N ARG A 193 -13.47 14.48 0.36
CA ARG A 193 -12.97 14.43 -1.01
C ARG A 193 -12.03 13.23 -1.19
N ARG A 194 -12.03 12.67 -2.38
CA ARG A 194 -11.13 11.57 -2.75
C ARG A 194 -9.91 12.06 -3.52
N ASN A 195 -10.12 12.99 -4.45
CA ASN A 195 -9.10 13.57 -5.30
C ASN A 195 -9.14 15.09 -5.22
N GLU A 196 -7.97 15.72 -5.25
CA GLU A 196 -7.86 17.13 -5.61
C GLU A 196 -8.00 17.30 -7.14
N ALA A 197 -8.39 18.51 -7.57
CA ALA A 197 -8.35 18.83 -8.98
C ALA A 197 -6.89 18.86 -9.48
N ASP A 198 -6.63 18.24 -10.63
CA ASP A 198 -5.31 18.24 -11.28
C ASP A 198 -5.45 18.70 -12.73
N THR A 199 -4.98 19.90 -13.00
CA THR A 199 -5.01 20.51 -14.35
C THR A 199 -4.06 19.81 -15.33
N VAL A 200 -2.98 19.17 -14.85
CA VAL A 200 -2.03 18.45 -15.69
C VAL A 200 -2.58 17.07 -16.06
N ALA A 201 -3.15 16.37 -15.08
CA ALA A 201 -3.82 15.09 -15.31
C ALA A 201 -5.23 15.26 -15.88
N ASN A 202 -5.75 16.50 -15.99
CA ASN A 202 -7.09 16.81 -16.47
C ASN A 202 -8.18 16.04 -15.70
N SER A 203 -8.09 16.10 -14.37
CA SER A 203 -9.00 15.40 -13.45
C SER A 203 -9.67 16.36 -12.47
N PHE A 204 -10.97 16.20 -12.28
CA PHE A 204 -11.76 16.97 -11.33
C PHE A 204 -11.45 16.67 -9.88
N GLN A 205 -11.73 17.64 -9.00
CA GLN A 205 -11.93 17.35 -7.58
C GLN A 205 -13.17 16.45 -7.44
N ARG A 206 -13.04 15.38 -6.64
CA ARG A 206 -14.12 14.41 -6.43
C ARG A 206 -14.56 14.38 -4.98
N ASN A 207 -15.80 14.76 -4.75
CA ASN A 207 -16.43 14.78 -3.44
C ASN A 207 -17.13 13.44 -3.17
N VAL A 208 -17.08 12.96 -1.93
CA VAL A 208 -17.68 11.71 -1.50
C VAL A 208 -18.55 11.96 -0.27
N PHE A 209 -19.77 11.50 -0.33
CA PHE A 209 -20.69 11.41 0.80
C PHE A 209 -21.05 9.95 1.06
N GLY A 210 -20.99 9.51 2.32
CA GLY A 210 -21.30 8.15 2.69
C GLY A 210 -22.08 8.04 3.99
N PHE A 211 -22.96 7.03 4.06
CA PHE A 211 -23.73 6.68 5.26
C PHE A 211 -23.78 5.16 5.40
N LYS A 212 -23.60 4.67 6.63
CA LYS A 212 -23.77 3.26 7.01
C LYS A 212 -24.52 3.17 8.32
N ALA A 213 -25.40 2.18 8.43
CA ALA A 213 -26.09 1.79 9.67
C ALA A 213 -26.12 0.27 9.79
N ASP A 214 -25.51 -0.26 10.86
CA ASP A 214 -25.52 -1.69 11.19
C ASP A 214 -26.37 -1.93 12.43
N ARG A 215 -27.01 -3.09 12.47
CA ARG A 215 -27.71 -3.59 13.66
C ARG A 215 -27.39 -5.06 13.90
N TYR A 216 -27.08 -5.36 15.16
CA TYR A 216 -26.91 -6.71 15.65
C TYR A 216 -28.25 -7.22 16.20
N LEU A 217 -28.67 -8.37 15.69
CA LEU A 217 -29.95 -8.97 16.00
C LEU A 217 -29.75 -10.28 16.78
N PHE A 218 -30.81 -10.73 17.45
CA PHE A 218 -30.88 -12.04 18.11
C PHE A 218 -29.77 -12.30 19.15
N LYS A 219 -29.31 -11.25 19.85
CA LYS A 219 -28.39 -11.40 20.99
C LYS A 219 -28.95 -12.37 22.01
N GLY A 220 -28.13 -13.35 22.42
CA GLY A 220 -28.56 -14.43 23.35
C GLY A 220 -29.35 -15.58 22.73
N SER A 221 -29.49 -15.61 21.40
CA SER A 221 -30.09 -16.74 20.69
C SER A 221 -29.31 -18.05 20.93
N ASP A 222 -30.02 -19.18 20.98
CA ASP A 222 -29.39 -20.51 21.04
C ASP A 222 -28.79 -20.95 19.71
N LEU A 223 -29.24 -20.37 18.60
CA LEU A 223 -28.83 -20.72 17.24
C LEU A 223 -27.66 -19.87 16.75
N PHE A 224 -27.69 -18.56 17.02
CA PHE A 224 -26.71 -17.61 16.54
C PHE A 224 -25.76 -17.18 17.66
N SER A 225 -24.48 -17.07 17.36
CA SER A 225 -23.51 -16.36 18.19
C SER A 225 -23.47 -14.88 17.83
N ASP A 226 -23.70 -14.57 16.54
CA ASP A 226 -23.79 -13.20 16.05
C ASP A 226 -24.69 -13.14 14.80
N PHE A 227 -25.44 -12.05 14.65
CA PHE A 227 -26.22 -11.76 13.46
C PHE A 227 -26.25 -10.25 13.23
N ARG A 228 -25.47 -9.79 12.25
CA ARG A 228 -25.40 -8.39 11.83
C ARG A 228 -26.08 -8.20 10.49
N ILE A 229 -26.85 -7.11 10.38
CA ILE A 229 -27.38 -6.59 9.11
C ILE A 229 -27.03 -5.12 9.00
N GLY A 230 -26.56 -4.68 7.84
CA GLY A 230 -26.17 -3.31 7.55
C GLY A 230 -26.83 -2.79 6.28
N VAL A 231 -27.21 -1.53 6.32
CA VAL A 231 -27.63 -0.74 5.15
C VAL A 231 -26.63 0.40 4.97
N GLN A 232 -26.30 0.69 3.72
CA GLN A 232 -25.24 1.65 3.42
C GLN A 232 -25.45 2.31 2.07
N ALA A 233 -24.92 3.52 1.93
CA ALA A 233 -24.89 4.24 0.67
C ALA A 233 -23.63 5.09 0.59
N ALA A 234 -23.08 5.23 -0.62
CA ALA A 234 -22.04 6.19 -0.92
C ALA A 234 -22.33 6.86 -2.26
N SER A 235 -22.10 8.17 -2.33
CA SER A 235 -22.21 8.96 -3.55
C SER A 235 -20.91 9.71 -3.77
N SER A 236 -20.33 9.56 -4.95
CA SER A 236 -19.18 10.35 -5.41
C SER A 236 -19.60 11.21 -6.58
N GLN A 237 -19.16 12.47 -6.59
CA GLN A 237 -19.49 13.45 -7.61
C GLN A 237 -18.30 14.34 -7.88
N ASP A 238 -18.03 14.57 -9.16
CA ASP A 238 -17.03 15.53 -9.60
C ASP A 238 -17.55 16.96 -9.43
N ASP A 239 -16.66 17.87 -9.04
CA ASP A 239 -16.90 19.30 -8.99
C ASP A 239 -16.46 19.90 -10.33
N SER A 240 -17.42 20.14 -11.23
CA SER A 240 -17.17 20.68 -12.58
C SER A 240 -16.50 22.05 -12.55
N ALA A 241 -16.69 22.84 -11.49
CA ALA A 241 -16.04 24.13 -11.31
C ALA A 241 -14.57 24.03 -10.86
N SER A 242 -14.08 22.84 -10.55
CA SER A 242 -12.71 22.63 -10.05
C SER A 242 -11.63 22.65 -11.15
N LEU A 243 -12.01 22.60 -12.42
CA LEU A 243 -11.11 22.74 -13.59
C LEU A 243 -11.43 24.00 -14.39
N PRO A 244 -10.45 24.55 -15.15
CA PRO A 244 -10.69 25.67 -16.08
C PRO A 244 -11.66 25.29 -17.19
N ASP A 245 -12.39 26.25 -17.75
CA ASP A 245 -13.43 26.04 -18.79
C ASP A 245 -12.95 25.34 -20.06
N ASN A 246 -11.65 25.28 -20.31
CA ASN A 246 -11.05 24.64 -21.48
C ASN A 246 -10.64 23.17 -21.26
N HIS A 247 -11.08 22.56 -20.17
CA HIS A 247 -10.81 21.13 -19.91
C HIS A 247 -11.55 20.21 -20.91
N THR A 248 -11.06 19.00 -21.05
CA THR A 248 -11.68 17.95 -21.87
C THR A 248 -12.16 16.74 -21.05
N ALA A 249 -11.98 16.80 -19.72
CA ALA A 249 -12.46 15.78 -18.82
C ALA A 249 -14.00 15.76 -18.81
N LYS A 250 -14.55 14.58 -18.67
CA LYS A 250 -15.98 14.36 -18.43
C LYS A 250 -16.18 14.20 -16.94
N ASP A 251 -17.11 14.94 -16.40
CA ASP A 251 -17.51 14.81 -15.00
C ASP A 251 -18.29 13.52 -14.75
N LEU A 252 -18.25 13.06 -13.52
CA LEU A 252 -18.79 11.77 -13.13
C LEU A 252 -19.63 11.93 -11.87
N ARG A 253 -20.79 11.27 -11.87
CA ARG A 253 -21.56 11.03 -10.66
C ARG A 253 -21.85 9.54 -10.52
N ASN A 254 -21.51 8.98 -9.37
CA ASN A 254 -21.77 7.58 -9.03
C ASN A 254 -22.40 7.47 -7.64
N THR A 255 -23.53 6.79 -7.54
CA THR A 255 -24.18 6.50 -6.26
C THR A 255 -24.38 4.99 -6.14
N VAL A 256 -23.92 4.43 -5.03
CA VAL A 256 -24.04 3.01 -4.71
C VAL A 256 -24.81 2.83 -3.41
N PHE A 257 -25.84 2.00 -3.45
CA PHE A 257 -26.58 1.54 -2.28
C PHE A 257 -26.23 0.08 -2.01
N GLY A 258 -26.03 -0.26 -0.74
CA GLY A 258 -25.65 -1.60 -0.33
C GLY A 258 -26.45 -2.14 0.84
N LEU A 259 -26.59 -3.45 0.86
CA LEU A 259 -27.03 -4.25 1.99
C LEU A 259 -25.94 -5.28 2.27
N ASP A 260 -25.40 -5.29 3.47
CA ASP A 260 -24.41 -6.27 3.87
C ASP A 260 -24.75 -6.90 5.21
N GLY A 261 -24.11 -8.01 5.51
CA GLY A 261 -24.30 -8.63 6.81
C GLY A 261 -23.41 -9.84 7.04
N GLU A 262 -23.48 -10.30 8.29
CA GLU A 262 -22.81 -11.51 8.74
C GLU A 262 -23.71 -12.29 9.70
N ILE A 263 -23.79 -13.58 9.45
CA ILE A 263 -24.53 -14.52 10.31
C ILE A 263 -23.53 -15.55 10.82
N VAL A 264 -23.30 -15.59 12.11
CA VAL A 264 -22.42 -16.57 12.75
C VAL A 264 -23.24 -17.52 13.58
N PHE A 265 -23.27 -18.78 13.18
CA PHE A 265 -23.97 -19.85 13.91
C PHE A 265 -23.05 -20.43 14.99
N LYS A 266 -23.63 -20.83 16.13
CA LYS A 266 -22.89 -21.48 17.22
C LYS A 266 -22.20 -22.78 16.82
N GLN A 267 -22.68 -23.44 15.75
CA GLN A 267 -22.07 -24.64 15.18
C GLN A 267 -20.82 -24.38 14.33
N GLY A 268 -20.37 -23.11 14.23
CA GLY A 268 -19.14 -22.75 13.51
C GLY A 268 -19.31 -22.45 12.01
N LEU A 269 -20.56 -22.33 11.54
CA LEU A 269 -20.85 -21.76 10.22
C LEU A 269 -20.93 -20.24 10.34
N SER A 270 -20.19 -19.53 9.50
CA SER A 270 -20.31 -18.07 9.29
C SER A 270 -20.70 -17.82 7.83
N ILE A 271 -21.61 -16.88 7.61
CA ILE A 271 -22.07 -16.46 6.29
C ILE A 271 -21.94 -14.95 6.21
N GLN A 272 -21.05 -14.45 5.36
CA GLN A 272 -20.99 -13.05 4.97
C GLN A 272 -21.69 -12.87 3.64
N TYR A 273 -22.49 -11.80 3.51
CA TYR A 273 -23.18 -11.46 2.28
C TYR A 273 -23.16 -9.95 2.05
N GLU A 274 -23.18 -9.58 0.80
CA GLU A 274 -23.25 -8.19 0.37
C GLU A 274 -24.00 -8.12 -0.96
N TYR A 275 -24.93 -7.21 -1.07
CA TYR A 275 -25.62 -6.82 -2.30
C TYR A 275 -25.47 -5.34 -2.50
N ALA A 276 -25.18 -4.90 -3.73
CA ALA A 276 -25.09 -3.49 -4.06
C ALA A 276 -25.76 -3.17 -5.40
N GLY A 277 -26.44 -2.04 -5.46
CA GLY A 277 -26.94 -1.41 -6.67
C GLY A 277 -26.20 -0.11 -6.94
N SER A 278 -25.71 0.09 -8.17
CA SER A 278 -25.07 1.32 -8.60
C SER A 278 -25.92 2.09 -9.60
N ALA A 279 -25.92 3.42 -9.47
CA ALA A 279 -26.43 4.37 -10.44
C ALA A 279 -25.26 5.28 -10.86
N TYR A 280 -24.95 5.32 -12.14
CA TYR A 280 -23.77 5.97 -12.69
C TYR A 280 -24.14 6.86 -13.88
N VAL A 281 -23.65 8.09 -13.88
CA VAL A 281 -23.78 9.07 -14.95
C VAL A 281 -22.38 9.51 -15.34
N GLU A 282 -22.04 9.38 -16.62
CA GLU A 282 -20.83 9.94 -17.23
C GLU A 282 -21.24 11.17 -18.04
N ASP A 283 -20.52 12.25 -17.89
CA ASP A 283 -20.81 13.55 -18.54
C ASP A 283 -22.13 14.15 -18.01
N GLU A 284 -22.09 14.59 -16.75
CA GLU A 284 -23.26 15.16 -16.07
C GLU A 284 -23.72 16.49 -16.70
N ASP A 285 -22.84 17.18 -17.39
CA ASP A 285 -23.13 18.43 -18.12
C ASP A 285 -23.67 18.22 -19.55
N ALA A 286 -23.70 16.97 -20.04
CA ALA A 286 -24.25 16.68 -21.35
C ALA A 286 -25.73 17.03 -21.47
N SER A 287 -26.17 17.48 -22.64
CA SER A 287 -27.56 17.83 -22.93
C SER A 287 -28.53 16.63 -22.78
N GLU A 288 -28.04 15.41 -22.98
CA GLU A 288 -28.79 14.16 -22.76
C GLU A 288 -28.03 13.27 -21.76
N LYS A 289 -28.50 13.29 -20.50
CA LYS A 289 -27.93 12.48 -19.42
C LYS A 289 -28.47 11.06 -19.47
N THR A 290 -27.57 10.08 -19.53
CA THR A 290 -27.95 8.68 -19.44
C THR A 290 -27.50 8.09 -18.12
N THR A 291 -28.45 7.72 -17.26
CA THR A 291 -28.14 6.99 -16.03
C THR A 291 -28.05 5.50 -16.30
N THR A 292 -26.93 4.90 -15.96
CA THR A 292 -26.70 3.46 -16.05
C THR A 292 -26.92 2.83 -14.68
N TYR A 293 -27.78 1.80 -14.63
CA TYR A 293 -28.05 1.02 -13.41
C TYR A 293 -27.48 -0.38 -13.54
N ALA A 294 -26.84 -0.88 -12.46
CA ALA A 294 -26.32 -2.23 -12.40
C ALA A 294 -26.19 -2.74 -10.97
N ASN A 295 -26.04 -4.06 -10.80
CA ASN A 295 -26.01 -4.70 -9.51
C ASN A 295 -24.77 -5.58 -9.36
N ALA A 296 -24.34 -5.76 -8.10
CA ALA A 296 -23.32 -6.71 -7.69
C ALA A 296 -23.77 -7.48 -6.44
N PHE A 297 -23.25 -8.69 -6.30
CA PHE A 297 -23.55 -9.57 -5.18
C PHE A 297 -22.33 -10.38 -4.78
N ARG A 298 -22.12 -10.52 -3.47
CA ARG A 298 -21.10 -11.37 -2.85
C ARG A 298 -21.72 -12.22 -1.77
N PHE A 299 -21.36 -13.50 -1.74
CA PHE A 299 -21.81 -14.44 -0.75
C PHE A 299 -20.63 -15.33 -0.35
N GLN A 300 -20.32 -15.38 0.94
CA GLN A 300 -19.11 -16.04 1.44
C GLN A 300 -19.43 -16.84 2.72
N PRO A 301 -19.92 -18.07 2.60
CA PRO A 301 -19.99 -18.98 3.72
C PRO A 301 -18.61 -19.55 4.07
N SER A 302 -18.37 -19.71 5.36
CA SER A 302 -17.23 -20.44 5.89
C SER A 302 -17.65 -21.34 7.03
N MET A 303 -17.07 -22.54 7.12
CA MET A 303 -17.44 -23.52 8.14
C MET A 303 -16.22 -24.27 8.67
N ARG A 304 -16.14 -24.39 9.97
CA ARG A 304 -15.15 -25.22 10.63
C ARG A 304 -15.74 -26.56 11.03
N LEU A 305 -15.26 -27.63 10.41
CA LEU A 305 -15.68 -29.02 10.63
C LEU A 305 -14.53 -29.81 11.27
N GLY A 306 -14.42 -29.76 12.59
CA GLY A 306 -13.32 -30.41 13.30
C GLY A 306 -11.95 -29.90 12.86
N LYS A 307 -11.22 -30.72 12.07
CA LYS A 307 -9.89 -30.40 11.54
C LYS A 307 -9.94 -29.71 10.17
N ALA A 308 -11.09 -29.57 9.58
CA ALA A 308 -11.30 -28.92 8.29
C ALA A 308 -11.85 -27.50 8.47
N ASN A 309 -11.35 -26.58 7.67
CA ASN A 309 -11.93 -25.26 7.47
C ASN A 309 -12.27 -25.10 5.97
N VAL A 310 -13.55 -24.98 5.68
CA VAL A 310 -14.06 -24.83 4.31
C VAL A 310 -14.55 -23.41 4.14
N ARG A 311 -14.16 -22.77 3.03
CA ARG A 311 -14.64 -21.44 2.63
C ARG A 311 -15.09 -21.50 1.19
N TYR A 312 -16.18 -20.83 0.91
CA TYR A 312 -16.69 -20.63 -0.44
C TYR A 312 -16.92 -19.15 -0.67
N LEU A 313 -16.62 -18.65 -1.85
CA LEU A 313 -16.93 -17.31 -2.31
C LEU A 313 -17.70 -17.42 -3.62
N TYR A 314 -18.87 -16.83 -3.64
CA TYR A 314 -19.59 -16.47 -4.85
C TYR A 314 -19.55 -14.97 -5.02
N TYR A 315 -19.11 -14.51 -6.18
CA TYR A 315 -19.05 -13.11 -6.55
C TYR A 315 -19.72 -12.94 -7.92
N TYR A 316 -20.59 -11.94 -8.02
CA TYR A 316 -21.26 -11.55 -9.24
C TYR A 316 -21.27 -10.05 -9.36
N ALA A 317 -20.86 -9.49 -10.51
CA ALA A 317 -21.04 -8.09 -10.82
C ALA A 317 -21.45 -7.93 -12.28
N GLN A 318 -22.51 -7.19 -12.52
CA GLN A 318 -23.01 -6.91 -13.88
C GLN A 318 -21.98 -6.12 -14.71
N PRO A 319 -22.03 -6.19 -16.05
CA PRO A 319 -21.07 -5.50 -16.92
C PRO A 319 -20.94 -4.00 -16.69
N LYS A 320 -22.04 -3.36 -16.32
CA LYS A 320 -22.12 -1.92 -16.11
C LYS A 320 -22.08 -1.53 -14.63
N PHE A 321 -21.83 -2.50 -13.73
CA PHE A 321 -21.67 -2.16 -12.32
C PHE A 321 -20.40 -1.34 -12.12
N TYR A 322 -20.57 -0.14 -11.60
CA TYR A 322 -19.48 0.77 -11.34
C TYR A 322 -19.57 1.30 -9.91
N THR A 323 -18.48 1.29 -9.20
CA THR A 323 -18.30 1.93 -7.90
C THR A 323 -17.00 2.73 -7.91
N ASP A 324 -17.11 4.02 -7.71
CA ASP A 324 -15.94 4.89 -7.66
C ASP A 324 -15.27 4.84 -6.28
N ALA A 325 -16.06 4.88 -5.22
CA ALA A 325 -15.58 4.91 -3.85
C ALA A 325 -15.32 3.50 -3.26
N GLY A 326 -15.86 2.45 -3.85
CA GLY A 326 -15.65 1.06 -3.46
C GLY A 326 -14.66 0.32 -4.36
N SER A 327 -14.70 -1.02 -4.30
CA SER A 327 -13.88 -1.90 -5.14
C SER A 327 -14.74 -2.97 -5.78
N SER A 328 -14.75 -3.01 -7.11
CA SER A 328 -15.45 -4.08 -7.85
C SER A 328 -14.66 -4.48 -9.09
N MET A 329 -14.84 -5.73 -9.47
CA MET A 329 -14.50 -6.24 -10.80
C MET A 329 -15.81 -6.41 -11.58
N SER A 330 -16.20 -5.38 -12.35
CA SER A 330 -17.41 -5.45 -13.19
C SER A 330 -17.31 -6.54 -14.25
N ASP A 331 -18.49 -6.94 -14.77
CA ASP A 331 -18.59 -7.93 -15.84
C ASP A 331 -17.96 -9.28 -15.47
N LYS A 332 -18.22 -9.77 -14.24
CA LYS A 332 -17.56 -10.97 -13.72
C LYS A 332 -18.49 -11.83 -12.87
N ILE A 333 -18.38 -13.14 -13.06
CA ILE A 333 -18.83 -14.14 -12.09
C ILE A 333 -17.61 -14.93 -11.62
N GLN A 334 -17.51 -15.15 -10.33
CA GLN A 334 -16.42 -15.91 -9.71
C GLN A 334 -16.95 -16.85 -8.66
N ASN A 335 -16.45 -18.08 -8.69
CA ASN A 335 -16.63 -19.08 -7.66
C ASN A 335 -15.26 -19.49 -7.14
N GLN A 336 -15.08 -19.40 -5.84
CA GLN A 336 -13.84 -19.85 -5.20
C GLN A 336 -14.18 -20.78 -4.05
N VAL A 337 -13.56 -21.94 -4.01
CA VAL A 337 -13.63 -22.89 -2.91
C VAL A 337 -12.24 -23.02 -2.30
N SER A 338 -12.14 -23.03 -1.00
CA SER A 338 -10.89 -23.39 -0.33
C SER A 338 -11.16 -24.33 0.85
N LEU A 339 -10.29 -25.30 1.00
CA LEU A 339 -10.26 -26.27 2.07
C LEU A 339 -8.89 -26.26 2.73
N ASP A 340 -8.86 -25.91 4.01
CA ASP A 340 -7.69 -26.11 4.87
C ASP A 340 -7.96 -27.32 5.76
N TYR A 341 -7.15 -28.38 5.63
CA TYR A 341 -7.32 -29.60 6.42
C TYR A 341 -6.07 -29.93 7.22
N ARG A 342 -6.23 -29.97 8.55
CA ARG A 342 -5.16 -30.30 9.49
C ARG A 342 -5.20 -31.79 9.81
N PHE A 343 -4.40 -32.59 9.12
CA PHE A 343 -4.28 -34.03 9.39
C PHE A 343 -3.72 -34.27 10.81
N SER A 344 -2.67 -33.53 11.16
CA SER A 344 -2.02 -33.56 12.45
C SER A 344 -1.38 -32.20 12.76
N ASP A 345 -0.73 -32.08 13.91
CA ASP A 345 0.05 -30.89 14.27
C ASP A 345 1.28 -30.67 13.36
N ARG A 346 1.56 -31.63 12.48
CA ARG A 346 2.71 -31.63 11.59
C ARG A 346 2.35 -31.63 10.12
N VAL A 347 1.11 -31.86 9.78
CA VAL A 347 0.66 -31.98 8.39
C VAL A 347 -0.60 -31.17 8.22
N ASN A 348 -0.48 -30.12 7.43
CA ASN A 348 -1.60 -29.31 6.98
C ASN A 348 -1.63 -29.27 5.45
N VAL A 349 -2.81 -29.33 4.88
CA VAL A 349 -3.03 -29.27 3.42
C VAL A 349 -4.06 -28.17 3.15
N THR A 350 -3.70 -27.30 2.19
CA THR A 350 -4.64 -26.32 1.64
C THR A 350 -4.89 -26.64 0.19
N VAL A 351 -6.16 -26.74 -0.18
CA VAL A 351 -6.62 -26.92 -1.56
C VAL A 351 -7.54 -25.76 -1.87
N SER A 352 -7.38 -25.14 -3.03
CA SER A 352 -8.32 -24.13 -3.50
C SER A 352 -8.55 -24.24 -5.00
N GLU A 353 -9.75 -23.89 -5.41
CA GLU A 353 -10.15 -23.73 -6.80
C GLU A 353 -10.79 -22.35 -6.94
N ASN A 354 -10.38 -21.60 -7.97
CA ASN A 354 -10.90 -20.29 -8.31
C ASN A 354 -11.30 -20.28 -9.78
N TYR A 355 -12.58 -20.32 -10.02
CA TYR A 355 -13.16 -20.33 -11.35
C TYR A 355 -13.93 -19.04 -11.60
N TYR A 356 -13.58 -18.31 -12.65
CA TYR A 356 -14.32 -17.12 -13.04
C TYR A 356 -14.45 -16.96 -14.55
N TRP A 357 -15.48 -16.23 -14.96
CA TRP A 357 -15.65 -15.77 -16.34
C TRP A 357 -16.20 -14.36 -16.38
N ASP A 358 -15.92 -13.69 -17.47
CA ASP A 358 -16.41 -12.36 -17.83
C ASP A 358 -17.35 -12.40 -19.05
N HIS A 359 -17.65 -11.25 -19.63
CA HIS A 359 -18.57 -11.08 -20.76
C HIS A 359 -19.98 -11.60 -20.45
N LEU A 360 -20.58 -11.04 -19.43
CA LEU A 360 -21.95 -11.34 -19.04
C LEU A 360 -22.95 -10.70 -20.01
N LYS A 361 -24.23 -11.07 -19.92
CA LYS A 361 -25.28 -10.47 -20.75
C LYS A 361 -25.32 -8.94 -20.58
N GLY A 362 -25.18 -8.23 -21.71
CA GLY A 362 -25.11 -6.75 -21.72
C GLY A 362 -23.69 -6.18 -21.60
N SER A 363 -22.66 -7.02 -21.62
CA SER A 363 -21.27 -6.58 -21.70
C SER A 363 -20.99 -5.87 -23.02
N SER A 364 -20.16 -4.84 -22.96
CA SER A 364 -19.57 -4.18 -24.15
C SER A 364 -18.34 -4.93 -24.69
N ARG A 365 -17.85 -5.93 -23.96
CA ARG A 365 -16.75 -6.78 -24.41
C ARG A 365 -17.18 -7.65 -25.55
N THR A 366 -16.31 -7.89 -26.48
CA THR A 366 -16.57 -8.76 -27.64
C THR A 366 -16.25 -10.23 -27.37
N LYS A 367 -15.56 -10.52 -26.27
CA LYS A 367 -14.95 -11.82 -25.98
C LYS A 367 -15.20 -12.23 -24.55
N ARG A 368 -15.56 -13.50 -24.33
CA ARG A 368 -15.67 -14.09 -23.01
C ARG A 368 -14.34 -14.76 -22.65
N THR A 369 -13.85 -14.50 -21.46
CA THR A 369 -12.67 -15.16 -20.90
C THR A 369 -13.10 -16.05 -19.75
N PHE A 370 -12.61 -17.29 -19.74
CA PHE A 370 -12.71 -18.21 -18.62
C PHE A 370 -11.34 -18.35 -17.97
N ASN A 371 -11.31 -18.40 -16.67
CA ASN A 371 -10.11 -18.73 -15.91
C ASN A 371 -10.47 -19.76 -14.85
N ASP A 372 -9.72 -20.86 -14.84
CA ASP A 372 -9.81 -21.91 -13.83
C ASP A 372 -8.43 -22.11 -13.23
N GLU A 373 -8.31 -21.86 -11.93
CA GLU A 373 -7.07 -21.97 -11.19
C GLU A 373 -7.25 -22.93 -10.01
N LYS A 374 -6.43 -23.96 -9.96
CA LYS A 374 -6.41 -24.98 -8.92
C LYS A 374 -5.07 -24.95 -8.23
N TYR A 375 -5.09 -24.73 -6.93
CA TYR A 375 -3.91 -24.64 -6.09
C TYR A 375 -3.96 -25.67 -4.97
N MET A 376 -2.84 -26.35 -4.74
CA MET A 376 -2.68 -27.25 -3.61
C MET A 376 -1.29 -27.05 -2.99
N THR A 377 -1.26 -26.98 -1.68
CA THR A 377 0.00 -26.90 -0.91
C THR A 377 -0.08 -27.75 0.33
N TRP A 378 1.05 -28.34 0.71
CA TRP A 378 1.24 -29.04 1.96
C TRP A 378 2.22 -28.27 2.84
N ASN A 379 1.96 -28.24 4.11
CA ASN A 379 2.89 -27.77 5.12
C ASN A 379 3.25 -28.96 6.00
N LEU A 380 4.48 -29.43 5.88
CA LEU A 380 4.95 -30.66 6.49
C LEU A 380 6.08 -30.34 7.49
N LEU A 381 5.93 -30.82 8.71
CA LEU A 381 6.96 -30.83 9.75
C LEU A 381 7.45 -32.26 9.95
N PRO A 382 8.28 -32.82 9.05
CA PRO A 382 8.56 -34.25 8.99
C PRO A 382 9.38 -34.75 10.16
N LEU A 383 10.17 -33.89 10.82
CA LEU A 383 11.04 -34.28 11.92
C LEU A 383 10.39 -33.99 13.27
N ALA A 384 10.09 -35.04 14.03
CA ALA A 384 9.48 -34.92 15.36
C ALA A 384 10.33 -34.14 16.36
N SER A 385 11.64 -34.35 16.29
CA SER A 385 12.63 -33.72 17.15
C SER A 385 12.99 -32.30 16.73
N ARG A 386 12.57 -31.86 15.54
CA ARG A 386 13.02 -30.61 14.93
C ARG A 386 11.85 -29.88 14.27
N ARG A 387 11.07 -29.16 15.08
CA ARG A 387 9.88 -28.42 14.62
C ARG A 387 10.19 -27.24 13.68
N SER A 388 11.45 -26.81 13.62
CA SER A 388 11.90 -25.76 12.69
C SER A 388 12.08 -26.26 11.26
N PHE A 389 12.24 -27.58 11.06
CA PHE A 389 12.38 -28.16 9.72
C PHE A 389 11.00 -28.23 9.06
N ASN A 390 10.81 -27.41 8.05
CA ASN A 390 9.57 -27.29 7.28
C ASN A 390 9.81 -27.65 5.82
N LEU A 391 8.93 -28.47 5.27
CA LEU A 391 8.87 -28.82 3.86
C LEU A 391 7.50 -28.41 3.32
N ARG A 392 7.47 -27.57 2.31
CA ARG A 392 6.26 -27.03 1.71
C ARG A 392 6.21 -27.29 0.20
N PRO A 393 5.82 -28.47 -0.26
CA PRO A 393 5.52 -28.70 -1.67
C PRO A 393 4.22 -28.01 -2.07
N TYR A 394 4.14 -27.59 -3.33
CA TYR A 394 2.95 -26.98 -3.89
C TYR A 394 2.79 -27.27 -5.37
N VAL A 395 1.56 -27.20 -5.84
CA VAL A 395 1.21 -27.23 -7.25
C VAL A 395 0.10 -26.21 -7.53
N ASN A 396 0.24 -25.49 -8.63
CA ASN A 396 -0.77 -24.59 -9.18
C ASN A 396 -1.01 -24.93 -10.65
N TYR A 397 -2.26 -25.14 -10.99
CA TYR A 397 -2.69 -25.41 -12.35
C TYR A 397 -3.70 -24.34 -12.76
N GLN A 398 -3.39 -23.60 -13.82
CA GLN A 398 -4.25 -22.53 -14.32
C GLN A 398 -4.54 -22.76 -15.81
N VAL A 399 -5.82 -22.67 -16.14
CA VAL A 399 -6.31 -22.66 -17.53
C VAL A 399 -6.99 -21.32 -17.78
N ARG A 400 -6.62 -20.69 -18.87
CA ARG A 400 -7.28 -19.48 -19.37
C ARG A 400 -7.73 -19.74 -20.80
N ASN A 401 -9.01 -19.62 -21.04
CA ASN A 401 -9.62 -19.82 -22.35
C ASN A 401 -10.46 -18.62 -22.74
N SER A 402 -10.66 -18.44 -24.04
CA SER A 402 -11.58 -17.44 -24.59
C SER A 402 -12.49 -18.08 -25.66
N ASP A 403 -13.73 -17.60 -25.76
CA ASP A 403 -14.69 -18.04 -26.75
C ASP A 403 -14.35 -17.59 -28.19
N ASP A 404 -13.36 -16.70 -28.37
CA ASP A 404 -12.99 -16.18 -29.68
C ASP A 404 -11.93 -17.05 -30.35
N PRO A 405 -12.23 -17.67 -31.52
CA PRO A 405 -11.30 -18.54 -32.24
C PRO A 405 -10.00 -17.87 -32.70
N GLY A 406 -9.96 -16.55 -32.76
CA GLY A 406 -8.78 -15.77 -33.12
C GLY A 406 -8.04 -15.16 -31.93
N ASN A 407 -8.33 -15.57 -30.69
CA ASN A 407 -7.90 -14.87 -29.50
C ASN A 407 -6.60 -15.40 -28.88
N SER A 408 -5.77 -14.44 -28.51
CA SER A 408 -4.49 -14.64 -27.82
C SER A 408 -4.60 -15.04 -26.34
N ALA A 409 -5.77 -15.41 -25.81
CA ALA A 409 -5.98 -15.68 -24.39
C ALA A 409 -6.06 -17.16 -24.00
N GLU A 410 -5.83 -18.10 -24.94
CA GLU A 410 -5.82 -19.53 -24.61
C GLU A 410 -4.45 -19.94 -24.08
N SER A 411 -4.38 -20.24 -22.79
CA SER A 411 -3.14 -20.71 -22.18
C SER A 411 -3.38 -21.69 -21.04
N THR A 412 -2.38 -22.52 -20.83
CA THR A 412 -2.31 -23.42 -19.67
C THR A 412 -1.00 -23.19 -18.94
N THR A 413 -1.07 -22.97 -17.64
CA THR A 413 0.11 -22.84 -16.77
C THR A 413 0.06 -23.94 -15.72
N LEU A 414 1.14 -24.72 -15.64
CA LEU A 414 1.38 -25.65 -14.54
C LEU A 414 2.64 -25.19 -13.79
N THR A 415 2.48 -24.85 -12.53
CA THR A 415 3.58 -24.49 -11.64
C THR A 415 3.64 -25.53 -10.53
N GLY A 416 4.79 -26.13 -10.31
CA GLY A 416 5.02 -27.03 -9.19
C GLY A 416 6.38 -26.75 -8.55
N GLY A 417 6.47 -26.96 -7.26
CA GLY A 417 7.69 -26.69 -6.57
C GLY A 417 7.67 -27.12 -5.11
N PHE A 418 8.73 -26.80 -4.43
CA PHE A 418 8.82 -26.96 -2.99
C PHE A 418 9.73 -25.91 -2.37
N ASP A 419 9.45 -25.58 -1.12
CA ASP A 419 10.35 -24.83 -0.24
C ASP A 419 10.72 -25.71 0.95
N ILE A 420 12.00 -25.80 1.26
CA ILE A 420 12.54 -26.41 2.47
C ILE A 420 13.17 -25.29 3.28
N SER A 421 12.86 -25.23 4.54
CA SER A 421 13.51 -24.29 5.46
C SER A 421 13.73 -24.91 6.82
N ASP A 422 14.81 -24.51 7.47
CA ASP A 422 15.12 -24.97 8.80
C ASP A 422 15.94 -23.94 9.58
N ARG A 423 15.79 -24.00 10.88
CA ARG A 423 16.60 -23.27 11.84
C ARG A 423 17.55 -24.26 12.52
N LEU A 424 18.81 -24.27 12.08
CA LEU A 424 19.82 -25.19 12.60
C LEU A 424 20.09 -24.99 14.10
N ASN A 425 20.09 -23.72 14.52
CA ASN A 425 20.25 -23.31 15.92
C ASN A 425 19.62 -21.90 16.10
N ALA A 426 19.77 -21.30 17.28
CA ALA A 426 19.23 -19.96 17.57
C ALA A 426 19.73 -18.87 16.60
N HIS A 427 20.83 -19.11 15.91
CA HIS A 427 21.58 -18.12 15.14
C HIS A 427 21.68 -18.42 13.65
N THR A 428 21.25 -19.60 13.19
CA THR A 428 21.46 -20.03 11.80
C THR A 428 20.16 -20.53 11.19
N ASN A 429 19.74 -19.89 10.08
CA ASN A 429 18.60 -20.30 9.27
C ASN A 429 19.08 -20.62 7.85
N TRP A 430 18.48 -21.60 7.23
CA TRP A 430 18.72 -21.90 5.82
C TRP A 430 17.44 -22.32 5.11
N GLY A 431 17.43 -22.23 3.80
CA GLY A 431 16.34 -22.69 2.98
C GLY A 431 16.75 -22.95 1.55
N VAL A 432 16.01 -23.86 0.92
CA VAL A 432 16.11 -24.20 -0.51
C VAL A 432 14.73 -24.18 -1.11
N GLY A 433 14.56 -23.48 -2.21
CA GLY A 433 13.33 -23.46 -3.00
C GLY A 433 13.59 -23.93 -4.42
N TYR A 434 12.70 -24.76 -4.93
CA TYR A 434 12.66 -25.12 -6.34
C TYR A 434 11.27 -24.87 -6.90
N GLU A 435 11.21 -24.27 -8.08
CA GLU A 435 10.00 -24.05 -8.85
C GLU A 435 10.21 -24.49 -10.29
N CYS A 436 9.26 -25.20 -10.82
CA CYS A 436 9.13 -25.49 -12.25
C CYS A 436 7.78 -24.96 -12.74
N ARG A 437 7.80 -24.13 -13.76
CA ARG A 437 6.60 -23.60 -14.42
C ARG A 437 6.60 -23.96 -15.89
N SER A 438 5.57 -24.63 -16.33
CA SER A 438 5.29 -24.87 -17.74
C SER A 438 4.13 -23.96 -18.18
N PHE A 439 4.42 -23.05 -19.06
CA PHE A 439 3.43 -22.18 -19.70
C PHE A 439 3.25 -22.64 -21.16
N ILE A 440 2.03 -22.92 -21.55
CA ILE A 440 1.66 -23.29 -22.90
C ILE A 440 0.67 -22.27 -23.42
N ASP A 441 1.12 -21.46 -24.38
CA ASP A 441 0.26 -20.59 -25.18
C ASP A 441 -0.27 -21.42 -26.35
N ARG A 442 -1.59 -21.59 -26.42
CA ARG A 442 -2.22 -22.39 -27.45
C ARG A 442 -2.48 -21.63 -28.75
N VAL A 443 -2.48 -20.31 -28.67
CA VAL A 443 -2.66 -19.41 -29.81
C VAL A 443 -1.31 -19.12 -30.47
N THR A 444 -0.36 -18.65 -29.68
CA THR A 444 0.98 -18.33 -30.16
C THR A 444 1.99 -19.28 -29.53
N ARG A 445 2.14 -20.47 -30.13
CA ARG A 445 2.99 -21.56 -29.59
C ARG A 445 4.44 -21.15 -29.30
N SER A 446 4.95 -20.17 -30.04
CA SER A 446 6.29 -19.60 -29.81
C SER A 446 6.44 -18.91 -28.45
N ASN A 447 5.35 -18.48 -27.83
CA ASN A 447 5.36 -17.89 -26.50
C ASN A 447 5.38 -18.95 -25.38
N SER A 448 5.22 -20.25 -25.73
CA SER A 448 5.25 -21.33 -24.73
C SER A 448 6.65 -21.47 -24.15
N GLU A 449 6.73 -21.64 -22.84
CA GLU A 449 8.00 -21.72 -22.11
C GLU A 449 7.97 -22.73 -20.98
N ILE A 450 9.15 -23.24 -20.65
CA ILE A 450 9.41 -23.94 -19.39
C ILE A 450 10.40 -23.11 -18.61
N PHE A 451 10.06 -22.84 -17.37
CA PHE A 451 10.88 -22.04 -16.46
C PHE A 451 11.24 -22.86 -15.23
N HIS A 452 12.50 -22.87 -14.86
CA HIS A 452 13.01 -23.47 -13.63
C HIS A 452 13.67 -22.39 -12.80
N ARG A 453 13.41 -22.40 -11.50
CA ARG A 453 14.06 -21.54 -10.51
C ARG A 453 14.57 -22.37 -9.36
N ILE A 454 15.84 -22.20 -9.02
CA ILE A 454 16.45 -22.74 -7.81
C ILE A 454 16.88 -21.55 -6.96
N ARG A 455 16.51 -21.54 -5.70
CA ARG A 455 16.88 -20.52 -4.72
C ARG A 455 17.50 -21.19 -3.51
N PHE A 456 18.56 -20.62 -3.01
CA PHE A 456 19.12 -20.98 -1.72
C PHE A 456 19.20 -19.72 -0.85
N ASN A 457 18.97 -19.84 0.42
CA ASN A 457 19.20 -18.79 1.40
C ASN A 457 19.92 -19.36 2.61
N TRP A 458 20.89 -18.64 3.07
CA TRP A 458 21.61 -18.92 4.32
C TRP A 458 21.70 -17.61 5.09
N ALA A 459 21.33 -17.61 6.36
CA ALA A 459 21.46 -16.47 7.23
C ALA A 459 22.01 -16.89 8.58
N GLN A 460 23.00 -16.16 9.07
CA GLN A 460 23.65 -16.45 10.33
C GLN A 460 23.87 -15.18 11.15
N ASP A 461 23.56 -15.29 12.44
CA ASP A 461 23.84 -14.29 13.46
C ASP A 461 24.90 -14.85 14.40
N MET A 462 26.02 -14.17 14.56
CA MET A 462 27.15 -14.62 15.38
C MET A 462 27.85 -13.45 16.07
N MET A 463 28.64 -13.78 17.08
CA MET A 463 29.51 -12.80 17.72
C MET A 463 30.89 -12.85 17.10
N LEU A 464 31.35 -11.73 16.56
CA LEU A 464 32.71 -11.54 16.07
C LEU A 464 33.38 -10.43 16.90
N TRP A 465 34.50 -10.73 17.59
CA TRP A 465 35.18 -9.81 18.51
C TRP A 465 34.24 -9.16 19.54
N ALA A 466 33.36 -10.01 20.15
CA ALA A 466 32.35 -9.59 21.12
C ALA A 466 31.30 -8.59 20.55
N ARG A 467 31.13 -8.52 19.24
CA ARG A 467 30.14 -7.70 18.53
C ARG A 467 29.27 -8.57 17.66
N ARG A 468 28.03 -8.15 17.47
CA ARG A 468 27.08 -8.87 16.63
C ARG A 468 27.44 -8.70 15.16
N LEU A 469 27.58 -9.83 14.47
CA LEU A 469 27.70 -9.93 13.03
C LEU A 469 26.52 -10.77 12.50
N TYR A 470 25.71 -10.17 11.66
CA TYR A 470 24.72 -10.88 10.87
C TYR A 470 25.16 -10.90 9.41
N TYR A 471 25.04 -12.05 8.76
CA TYR A 471 25.19 -12.14 7.32
C TYR A 471 24.16 -13.07 6.69
N ALA A 472 23.77 -12.77 5.44
CA ALA A 472 22.90 -13.59 4.63
C ALA A 472 23.46 -13.71 3.21
N ILE A 473 23.29 -14.90 2.61
CA ILE A 473 23.69 -15.21 1.24
C ILE A 473 22.48 -15.83 0.53
N THR A 474 22.18 -15.35 -0.69
CA THR A 474 20.98 -15.76 -1.43
C THR A 474 21.31 -16.00 -2.91
N PRO A 475 22.03 -17.09 -3.26
CA PRO A 475 22.20 -17.47 -4.66
C PRO A 475 20.90 -18.00 -5.26
N ASN A 476 20.73 -17.73 -6.55
CA ASN A 476 19.63 -18.27 -7.35
C ASN A 476 20.07 -18.56 -8.77
N VAL A 477 19.37 -19.50 -9.41
CA VAL A 477 19.52 -19.81 -10.82
C VAL A 477 18.12 -19.90 -11.44
N ASP A 478 17.89 -19.09 -12.47
CA ASP A 478 16.68 -19.08 -13.27
C ASP A 478 17.03 -19.59 -14.68
N ILE A 479 16.31 -20.60 -15.15
CA ILE A 479 16.47 -21.17 -16.48
C ILE A 479 15.12 -21.07 -17.19
N ARG A 480 15.08 -20.36 -18.30
CA ARG A 480 13.89 -20.22 -19.14
C ARG A 480 14.17 -20.86 -20.51
N HIS A 481 13.34 -21.79 -20.90
CA HIS A 481 13.39 -22.45 -22.18
C HIS A 481 12.14 -22.12 -22.99
N ARG A 482 12.30 -21.40 -24.10
CA ARG A 482 11.20 -21.02 -25.00
C ARG A 482 11.05 -22.09 -26.08
N LYS A 483 9.83 -22.65 -26.21
CA LYS A 483 9.57 -23.73 -27.15
C LYS A 483 9.53 -23.32 -28.62
N GLY A 484 9.29 -22.02 -28.90
CA GLY A 484 9.07 -21.54 -30.28
C GLY A 484 10.33 -21.48 -31.14
N ASN A 485 11.48 -21.26 -30.54
CA ASN A 485 12.75 -21.06 -31.24
C ASN A 485 13.93 -21.80 -30.56
N ASP A 486 13.60 -22.75 -29.68
CA ASP A 486 14.55 -23.55 -28.88
C ASP A 486 15.57 -22.69 -28.10
N ASN A 487 15.20 -21.46 -27.79
CA ASN A 487 16.05 -20.50 -27.10
C ASN A 487 16.03 -20.75 -25.59
N LYS A 488 17.22 -20.72 -25.00
CA LYS A 488 17.43 -20.91 -23.58
C LYS A 488 18.05 -19.65 -22.98
N ASP A 489 17.35 -19.03 -22.04
CA ASP A 489 17.89 -17.95 -21.22
C ASP A 489 18.29 -18.51 -19.85
N VAL A 490 19.48 -18.15 -19.39
CA VAL A 490 19.98 -18.56 -18.07
C VAL A 490 20.35 -17.31 -17.29
N THR A 491 19.74 -17.13 -16.12
CA THR A 491 20.14 -16.06 -15.19
C THR A 491 20.74 -16.69 -13.95
N VAL A 492 21.97 -16.35 -13.65
CA VAL A 492 22.64 -16.72 -12.39
C VAL A 492 22.69 -15.47 -11.52
N GLY A 493 22.12 -15.57 -10.35
CA GLY A 493 22.07 -14.48 -9.38
C GLY A 493 22.71 -14.87 -8.06
N ALA A 494 23.28 -13.90 -7.39
CA ALA A 494 23.74 -14.04 -6.00
C ALA A 494 23.52 -12.72 -5.26
N GLY A 495 22.99 -12.84 -4.06
CA GLY A 495 22.88 -11.71 -3.13
C GLY A 495 23.65 -11.99 -1.85
N PHE A 496 24.25 -10.98 -1.28
CA PHE A 496 24.72 -11.03 0.10
C PHE A 496 24.30 -9.76 0.85
N ASN A 497 24.12 -9.91 2.15
CA ASN A 497 23.88 -8.82 3.08
C ASN A 497 24.68 -9.08 4.36
N VAL A 498 25.37 -8.05 4.86
CA VAL A 498 26.16 -8.10 6.09
C VAL A 498 25.78 -6.91 6.95
N GLN A 499 25.56 -7.16 8.23
CA GLN A 499 25.40 -6.14 9.24
C GLN A 499 26.37 -6.43 10.38
N TYR A 500 27.14 -5.43 10.78
CA TYR A 500 28.11 -5.54 11.85
C TYR A 500 28.02 -4.37 12.81
N ASP A 501 27.87 -4.67 14.09
CA ASP A 501 27.85 -3.67 15.16
C ASP A 501 29.31 -3.29 15.50
N LEU A 502 29.89 -2.36 14.72
CA LEU A 502 31.31 -1.99 14.80
C LEU A 502 31.68 -1.44 16.18
N PHE A 503 30.80 -0.56 16.72
CA PHE A 503 30.89 -0.01 18.09
C PHE A 503 29.51 0.02 18.73
N GLN A 504 29.41 0.42 19.99
CA GLN A 504 28.11 0.52 20.68
C GLN A 504 27.11 1.48 20.01
N ARG A 505 27.61 2.39 19.17
CA ARG A 505 26.83 3.45 18.51
C ARG A 505 27.10 3.53 17.03
N VAL A 506 27.81 2.59 16.45
CA VAL A 506 28.15 2.59 15.02
C VAL A 506 27.84 1.23 14.42
N PHE A 507 26.96 1.23 13.45
CA PHE A 507 26.49 0.06 12.74
C PHE A 507 26.92 0.15 11.28
N LEU A 508 27.54 -0.91 10.79
CA LEU A 508 27.92 -1.05 9.39
C LEU A 508 26.95 -2.02 8.71
N ARG A 509 26.39 -1.61 7.58
CA ARG A 509 25.60 -2.48 6.72
C ARG A 509 26.16 -2.44 5.31
N MET A 510 26.25 -3.60 4.67
CA MET A 510 26.63 -3.69 3.27
C MET A 510 25.87 -4.83 2.59
N GLY A 511 25.58 -4.65 1.33
CA GLY A 511 24.95 -5.68 0.54
C GLY A 511 25.24 -5.52 -0.93
N ASN A 512 25.14 -6.62 -1.65
CA ASN A 512 25.27 -6.64 -3.09
C ASN A 512 24.34 -7.70 -3.67
N THR A 513 23.77 -7.41 -4.83
CA THR A 513 23.08 -8.37 -5.69
C THR A 513 23.68 -8.32 -7.07
N LEU A 514 24.10 -9.48 -7.56
CA LEU A 514 24.60 -9.68 -8.91
C LEU A 514 23.62 -10.59 -9.65
N ALA A 515 23.22 -10.22 -10.84
CA ALA A 515 22.49 -11.07 -11.77
C ALA A 515 23.17 -10.99 -13.14
N ASP A 516 23.54 -12.16 -13.65
CA ASP A 516 24.13 -12.34 -14.97
C ASP A 516 23.15 -13.16 -15.79
N THR A 517 22.64 -12.56 -16.88
CA THR A 517 21.69 -13.19 -17.78
C THR A 517 22.35 -13.42 -19.11
N ASN A 518 22.43 -14.68 -19.50
CA ASN A 518 22.81 -15.14 -20.81
C ASN A 518 21.54 -15.55 -21.55
N SER A 519 21.18 -14.80 -22.57
CA SER A 519 19.99 -15.01 -23.38
C SER A 519 20.37 -15.60 -24.73
N ALA A 520 19.53 -16.45 -25.25
CA ALA A 520 19.68 -16.95 -26.63
C ALA A 520 19.63 -15.84 -27.70
N SER A 521 19.13 -14.65 -27.34
CA SER A 521 19.22 -13.45 -28.15
C SER A 521 20.31 -12.55 -27.59
N PRO A 522 21.40 -12.26 -28.34
CA PRO A 522 22.47 -11.39 -27.85
C PRO A 522 22.01 -10.03 -27.32
N SER A 523 20.94 -9.50 -27.88
CA SER A 523 20.34 -8.26 -27.38
C SER A 523 19.68 -8.38 -25.99
N GLY A 524 19.52 -9.59 -25.47
CA GLY A 524 18.96 -9.89 -24.17
C GLY A 524 19.99 -10.18 -23.07
N ASP A 525 21.28 -10.25 -23.44
CA ASP A 525 22.36 -10.47 -22.46
C ASP A 525 22.60 -9.21 -21.64
N TYR A 526 22.61 -9.38 -20.32
CA TYR A 526 22.93 -8.28 -19.43
C TYR A 526 23.51 -8.75 -18.09
N VAL A 527 24.36 -7.92 -17.53
CA VAL A 527 24.83 -8.04 -16.15
C VAL A 527 24.26 -6.88 -15.35
N ASN A 528 23.56 -7.18 -14.25
CA ASN A 528 23.05 -6.18 -13.32
C ASN A 528 23.73 -6.38 -11.96
N ASN A 529 24.44 -5.35 -11.51
CA ASN A 529 25.16 -5.35 -10.24
C ASN A 529 24.67 -4.14 -9.41
N ARG A 530 23.99 -4.45 -8.30
CA ARG A 530 23.48 -3.45 -7.34
C ARG A 530 24.13 -3.68 -5.99
N GLY A 531 24.83 -2.68 -5.50
CA GLY A 531 25.45 -2.75 -4.19
C GLY A 531 25.19 -1.50 -3.35
N PHE A 532 25.27 -1.66 -2.06
CA PHE A 532 25.24 -0.55 -1.12
C PHE A 532 26.18 -0.81 0.05
N TRP A 533 26.62 0.26 0.66
CA TRP A 533 27.22 0.29 1.98
C TRP A 533 26.56 1.41 2.78
N GLU A 534 26.48 1.23 4.09
CA GLU A 534 25.84 2.16 5.00
C GLU A 534 26.58 2.17 6.33
N VAL A 535 26.84 3.35 6.84
CA VAL A 535 27.33 3.54 8.19
C VAL A 535 26.29 4.35 8.94
N ASP A 536 25.78 3.81 10.02
CA ASP A 536 24.76 4.40 10.86
C ASP A 536 25.38 4.72 12.22
N PHE A 537 25.36 6.00 12.58
CA PHE A 537 25.86 6.54 13.83
C PHE A 537 24.70 6.88 14.75
N LEU A 538 24.53 6.15 15.85
CA LEU A 538 23.59 6.50 16.90
C LEU A 538 24.15 7.68 17.71
N VAL A 539 23.69 8.89 17.38
CA VAL A 539 24.18 10.16 17.99
C VAL A 539 23.63 10.31 19.40
N ASP A 540 22.35 10.08 19.59
CA ASP A 540 21.66 10.14 20.88
C ASP A 540 20.77 8.92 21.08
N LYS A 541 21.06 8.14 22.13
CA LYS A 541 20.31 6.91 22.43
C LYS A 541 18.90 7.20 22.97
N GLU A 542 18.74 8.26 23.76
CA GLU A 542 17.45 8.59 24.37
C GLU A 542 16.44 9.08 23.34
N ARG A 543 16.91 9.78 22.31
CA ARG A 543 16.09 10.34 21.24
C ARG A 543 16.11 9.50 19.96
N SER A 544 16.80 8.35 19.99
CA SER A 544 17.01 7.54 18.77
C SER A 544 17.49 8.42 17.59
N ALA A 545 18.46 9.32 17.87
CA ALA A 545 18.99 10.19 16.84
C ALA A 545 20.09 9.47 16.08
N HIS A 546 19.95 9.40 14.75
CA HIS A 546 20.87 8.72 13.86
C HIS A 546 21.44 9.68 12.81
N PHE A 547 22.72 9.49 12.51
CA PHE A 547 23.35 10.07 11.33
C PHE A 547 23.81 8.92 10.43
N ILE A 548 23.24 8.83 9.23
CA ILE A 548 23.43 7.72 8.31
C ILE A 548 24.14 8.24 7.06
N ILE A 549 25.23 7.58 6.69
CA ILE A 549 25.89 7.77 5.40
C ILE A 549 25.74 6.48 4.61
N ARG A 550 25.17 6.57 3.41
CA ARG A 550 24.94 5.42 2.53
C ARG A 550 25.45 5.70 1.13
N GLY A 551 26.22 4.78 0.60
CA GLY A 551 26.58 4.75 -0.81
C GLY A 551 25.85 3.63 -1.51
N GLU A 552 25.31 3.91 -2.68
CA GLU A 552 24.64 2.93 -3.54
C GLU A 552 25.24 2.95 -4.93
N ARG A 553 25.33 1.80 -5.55
CA ARG A 553 25.75 1.63 -6.93
C ARG A 553 24.81 0.66 -7.63
N ASN A 554 24.36 1.04 -8.82
CA ASN A 554 23.61 0.19 -9.73
C ASN A 554 24.25 0.26 -11.11
N ASN A 555 24.85 -0.85 -11.55
CA ASN A 555 25.43 -0.97 -12.87
C ASN A 555 24.62 -1.97 -13.68
N TYR A 556 23.99 -1.49 -14.72
CA TYR A 556 23.35 -2.31 -15.72
C TYR A 556 24.17 -2.27 -17.01
N THR A 557 24.74 -3.40 -17.39
CA THR A 557 25.53 -3.54 -18.61
C THR A 557 24.81 -4.53 -19.51
N ALA A 558 24.28 -4.05 -20.62
CA ALA A 558 23.72 -4.89 -21.67
C ALA A 558 24.78 -5.09 -22.77
N GLU A 559 24.78 -6.22 -23.45
CA GLU A 559 25.64 -6.48 -24.60
C GLU A 559 25.39 -5.44 -25.70
N ASN A 560 24.15 -5.07 -25.89
CA ASN A 560 23.77 -3.87 -26.62
C ASN A 560 24.04 -2.62 -25.77
N GLY A 561 25.22 -2.05 -25.89
CA GLY A 561 25.70 -0.91 -25.09
C GLY A 561 24.74 0.30 -25.01
N ALA A 562 23.81 0.43 -25.97
CA ALA A 562 22.81 1.51 -25.99
C ALA A 562 21.83 1.47 -24.80
N GLN A 563 21.68 0.33 -24.13
CA GLN A 563 20.83 0.19 -22.95
C GLN A 563 21.59 0.25 -21.63
N SER A 564 22.91 0.28 -21.68
CA SER A 564 23.76 0.27 -20.49
C SER A 564 23.71 1.61 -19.75
N TYR A 565 23.58 1.54 -18.43
CA TYR A 565 23.63 2.71 -17.56
C TYR A 565 24.31 2.39 -16.23
N LYS A 566 24.78 3.41 -15.56
CA LYS A 566 25.42 3.31 -14.25
C LYS A 566 24.88 4.42 -13.36
N GLU A 567 24.42 4.05 -12.19
CA GLU A 567 23.95 4.97 -11.17
C GLU A 567 24.84 4.85 -9.94
N GLN A 568 25.24 5.99 -9.41
CA GLN A 568 25.91 6.11 -8.13
C GLN A 568 25.15 7.12 -7.28
N ARG A 569 24.89 6.76 -6.04
CA ARG A 569 24.21 7.64 -5.07
C ARG A 569 25.03 7.70 -3.81
N VAL A 570 25.17 8.89 -3.27
CA VAL A 570 25.63 9.10 -1.91
C VAL A 570 24.52 9.81 -1.15
N ILE A 571 24.12 9.24 -0.05
CA ILE A 571 23.03 9.71 0.81
C ILE A 571 23.61 10.05 2.16
N ALA A 572 23.39 11.26 2.63
CA ALA A 572 23.59 11.64 4.02
C ALA A 572 22.22 11.91 4.63
N LYS A 573 21.87 11.19 5.68
CA LYS A 573 20.57 11.30 6.34
C LYS A 573 20.79 11.55 7.84
N PHE A 574 20.11 12.54 8.36
CA PHE A 574 19.94 12.75 9.78
C PHE A 574 18.48 12.48 10.15
N GLU A 575 18.26 11.69 11.17
CA GLU A 575 16.93 11.42 11.70
C GLU A 575 16.94 11.45 13.23
N VAL A 576 15.84 11.93 13.80
CA VAL A 576 15.66 12.02 15.24
C VAL A 576 14.19 11.81 15.59
N ASN A 577 13.96 11.03 16.65
CA ASN A 577 12.66 10.91 17.31
C ASN A 577 12.63 11.80 18.55
N PHE A 578 11.49 12.42 18.85
CA PHE A 578 11.31 13.30 20.02
C PHE A 578 9.93 13.15 20.66
#